data_15d35368dabeba3a5bf7d0b5501f34f9
#
_entry.id   15d35368dabeba3a5bf7d0b5501f34f9
#
_cell.length_a   1.000
_cell.length_b   1.000
_cell.length_c   1.000
_cell.angle_alpha   90.00
_cell.angle_beta   90.00
_cell.angle_gamma   90.00
#
_symmetry.space_group_name_H-M   'P 1'
#
loop_
_entity.id
_entity.type
_entity.pdbx_description
1 polymer ?
#
loop_
_entity_poly.entity_id
_entity_poly.type
_entity_poly.pdbx_seq_one_letter_code
_entity_poly.pdbx_strand_id
1 'polypeptide(L)'
;TTTLGDYESKMENVCAFIEKVGARGNIAQTIRAAKRRVYKPGELYEFDDDMGEESLNRNLALYDAWNGKANGRIKILFGPQGADFVSPEMLLKIQKAVKERGSKIHMHVQQGDRETYQIVQRYGKRPTEFLDSLGYLDESLIAVHLTDCSDEEAALIAKRGASMIVNPGSIGIIDGIVCPSVVFQEAGGNVALGSDQAPGNNCHNIINEMKNVCLFNKIKYQNPEIMPAWKALRMATIEGARAIGLGDTVGSLEAGKQADFIAIDLNCPSMLPIYTYPMRNMVPNLVYSARGCEVALAAVDGEIIMQDGKFTRINAEDYLAAIPQYPDDIGRRAAKEFFEIDGTNAHFMREDKL
;
A
#
# COMPACT_ATOMS: atom_id res chain seq x y z
N THR A 1 4.06 -6.99 -11.12
CA THR A 1 4.85 -6.42 -9.99
C THR A 1 6.01 -7.32 -9.64
N THR A 2 7.17 -6.74 -9.41
CA THR A 2 8.38 -7.43 -8.95
C THR A 2 8.54 -7.35 -7.43
N THR A 3 8.06 -6.27 -6.82
CA THR A 3 8.16 -5.98 -5.39
C THR A 3 6.78 -5.81 -4.77
N LEU A 4 6.57 -6.46 -3.63
CA LEU A 4 5.38 -6.36 -2.80
C LEU A 4 5.71 -5.57 -1.53
N GLY A 5 4.89 -4.57 -1.20
CA GLY A 5 4.88 -3.92 0.11
C GLY A 5 3.58 -4.27 0.81
N ASP A 6 3.65 -4.83 2.01
CA ASP A 6 2.45 -5.30 2.70
C ASP A 6 2.64 -5.31 4.22
N TYR A 7 1.54 -5.14 4.98
CA TYR A 7 1.56 -5.37 6.42
C TYR A 7 0.21 -5.89 6.92
N GLU A 8 0.26 -7.03 7.59
CA GLU A 8 -0.88 -7.69 8.19
C GLU A 8 -0.44 -8.59 9.37
N SER A 9 -1.30 -9.50 9.79
CA SER A 9 -0.95 -10.53 10.77
C SER A 9 -0.39 -11.79 10.08
N LYS A 10 0.50 -12.53 10.78
CA LYS A 10 1.11 -13.79 10.28
C LYS A 10 1.95 -13.62 9.01
N MET A 11 2.71 -12.53 8.96
CA MET A 11 3.49 -12.17 7.79
C MET A 11 4.68 -13.10 7.51
N GLU A 12 5.07 -13.96 8.43
CA GLU A 12 6.04 -15.04 8.20
C GLU A 12 5.62 -15.97 7.05
N ASN A 13 4.33 -16.27 6.92
CA ASN A 13 3.81 -17.07 5.81
C ASN A 13 3.94 -16.33 4.45
N VAL A 14 3.73 -15.02 4.46
CA VAL A 14 3.89 -14.15 3.28
C VAL A 14 5.38 -14.09 2.90
N CYS A 15 6.28 -13.92 3.86
CA CYS A 15 7.73 -13.96 3.62
C CYS A 15 8.17 -15.30 3.00
N ALA A 16 7.70 -16.42 3.54
CA ALA A 16 8.01 -17.74 3.01
C ALA A 16 7.46 -17.93 1.58
N PHE A 17 6.27 -17.41 1.30
CA PHE A 17 5.70 -17.46 -0.05
C PHE A 17 6.46 -16.59 -1.04
N ILE A 18 6.84 -15.35 -0.64
CA ILE A 18 7.67 -14.45 -1.45
C ILE A 18 9.01 -15.11 -1.80
N GLU A 19 9.67 -15.74 -0.83
CA GLU A 19 10.92 -16.47 -1.07
C GLU A 19 10.71 -17.61 -2.08
N LYS A 20 9.63 -18.38 -1.91
CA LYS A 20 9.27 -19.50 -2.79
C LYS A 20 9.02 -19.06 -4.22
N VAL A 21 8.26 -17.99 -4.42
CA VAL A 21 7.93 -17.43 -5.76
C VAL A 21 9.13 -16.78 -6.42
N GLY A 22 10.10 -16.29 -5.63
CA GLY A 22 11.24 -15.52 -6.11
C GLY A 22 11.01 -14.03 -6.18
N ALA A 23 9.90 -13.53 -5.66
CA ALA A 23 9.58 -12.10 -5.63
C ALA A 23 10.44 -11.33 -4.60
N ARG A 24 10.31 -10.01 -4.60
CA ARG A 24 10.87 -9.12 -3.59
C ARG A 24 9.75 -8.67 -2.65
N GLY A 25 10.04 -8.51 -1.36
CA GLY A 25 9.07 -8.06 -0.37
C GLY A 25 9.62 -7.04 0.62
N ASN A 26 8.82 -6.02 0.91
CA ASN A 26 8.99 -5.10 2.03
C ASN A 26 7.80 -5.29 2.96
N ILE A 27 7.98 -6.04 4.02
CA ILE A 27 6.91 -6.68 4.79
C ILE A 27 6.95 -6.19 6.23
N ALA A 28 5.79 -5.91 6.83
CA ALA A 28 5.66 -5.57 8.23
C ALA A 28 4.60 -6.41 8.94
N GLN A 29 4.82 -6.73 10.20
CA GLN A 29 3.79 -7.28 11.08
C GLN A 29 2.98 -6.14 11.67
N THR A 30 1.65 -6.24 11.65
CA THR A 30 0.78 -5.22 12.25
C THR A 30 1.06 -5.05 13.74
N ILE A 31 1.25 -3.79 14.16
CA ILE A 31 1.40 -3.39 15.56
C ILE A 31 0.13 -2.63 15.95
N ARG A 32 -0.53 -3.08 17.02
CA ARG A 32 -1.79 -2.53 17.48
C ARG A 32 -1.97 -2.75 18.98
N ALA A 33 -2.38 -1.70 19.69
CA ALA A 33 -2.77 -1.73 21.10
C ALA A 33 -4.30 -1.58 21.27
N ALA A 34 -5.01 -1.02 20.31
CA ALA A 34 -6.47 -0.89 20.37
C ALA A 34 -7.14 -2.27 20.33
N LYS A 35 -8.01 -2.55 21.31
CA LYS A 35 -8.74 -3.82 21.41
C LYS A 35 -9.56 -4.12 20.16
N ARG A 36 -9.62 -5.39 19.76
CA ARG A 36 -10.41 -5.84 18.60
C ARG A 36 -11.86 -6.08 19.03
N ARG A 37 -12.71 -5.08 18.85
CA ARG A 37 -14.15 -5.16 18.97
C ARG A 37 -14.83 -4.13 18.09
N VAL A 38 -16.13 -4.26 17.88
CA VAL A 38 -16.92 -3.22 17.22
C VAL A 38 -17.05 -2.01 18.17
N TYR A 39 -16.72 -0.84 17.65
CA TYR A 39 -16.87 0.44 18.34
C TYR A 39 -18.02 1.23 17.70
N LYS A 40 -18.82 1.89 18.52
CA LYS A 40 -19.86 2.78 18.02
C LYS A 40 -19.25 4.07 17.46
N PRO A 41 -19.93 4.74 16.53
CA PRO A 41 -19.52 6.08 16.10
C PRO A 41 -19.34 7.01 17.31
N GLY A 42 -18.21 7.72 17.38
CA GLY A 42 -17.88 8.59 18.50
C GLY A 42 -17.34 7.90 19.77
N GLU A 43 -17.13 6.59 19.73
CA GLU A 43 -16.51 5.86 20.85
C GLU A 43 -14.98 5.88 20.69
N LEU A 44 -14.27 6.17 21.80
CA LEU A 44 -12.82 6.12 21.83
C LEU A 44 -12.33 4.66 21.95
N TYR A 45 -11.29 4.33 21.23
CA TYR A 45 -10.67 3.00 21.31
C TYR A 45 -10.10 2.74 22.70
N GLU A 46 -10.33 1.54 23.22
CA GLU A 46 -9.65 1.06 24.43
C GLU A 46 -8.30 0.48 24.06
N PHE A 47 -7.25 0.92 24.74
CA PHE A 47 -5.92 0.35 24.56
C PHE A 47 -5.66 -0.77 25.57
N ASP A 48 -4.90 -1.76 25.13
CA ASP A 48 -4.37 -2.87 25.89
C ASP A 48 -2.84 -2.88 25.65
N ASP A 49 -2.11 -2.47 26.68
CA ASP A 49 -0.66 -2.29 26.58
C ASP A 49 0.06 -3.62 26.36
N ASP A 50 -0.41 -4.71 26.98
CA ASP A 50 0.16 -6.05 26.83
C ASP A 50 -0.01 -6.54 25.38
N MET A 51 -1.19 -6.31 24.77
CA MET A 51 -1.43 -6.60 23.36
C MET A 51 -0.53 -5.75 22.45
N GLY A 52 -0.32 -4.49 22.81
CA GLY A 52 0.60 -3.58 22.10
C GLY A 52 2.03 -4.10 22.11
N GLU A 53 2.55 -4.43 23.29
CA GLU A 53 3.90 -4.98 23.46
C GLU A 53 4.06 -6.33 22.74
N GLU A 54 3.09 -7.23 22.85
CA GLU A 54 3.11 -8.50 22.14
C GLU A 54 3.14 -8.31 20.61
N SER A 55 2.36 -7.35 20.08
CA SER A 55 2.34 -7.07 18.66
C SER A 55 3.66 -6.46 18.15
N LEU A 56 4.30 -5.58 18.92
CA LEU A 56 5.64 -5.07 18.64
C LEU A 56 6.67 -6.20 18.67
N ASN A 57 6.62 -7.07 19.69
CA ASN A 57 7.54 -8.21 19.80
C ASN A 57 7.40 -9.18 18.62
N ARG A 58 6.18 -9.39 18.10
CA ARG A 58 5.98 -10.17 16.87
C ARG A 58 6.64 -9.52 15.65
N ASN A 59 6.56 -8.19 15.50
CA ASN A 59 7.24 -7.50 14.40
C ASN A 59 8.78 -7.58 14.54
N LEU A 60 9.30 -7.45 15.77
CA LEU A 60 10.73 -7.62 16.05
C LEU A 60 11.20 -9.04 15.72
N ALA A 61 10.46 -10.06 16.13
CA ALA A 61 10.75 -11.46 15.79
C ALA A 61 10.72 -11.71 14.27
N LEU A 62 9.77 -11.11 13.56
CA LEU A 62 9.72 -11.17 12.09
C LEU A 62 10.96 -10.52 11.47
N TYR A 63 11.39 -9.36 12.01
CA TYR A 63 12.61 -8.70 11.55
C TYR A 63 13.84 -9.59 11.73
N ASP A 64 14.03 -10.13 12.91
CA ASP A 64 15.18 -10.98 13.24
C ASP A 64 15.21 -12.26 12.39
N ALA A 65 14.03 -12.81 12.06
CA ALA A 65 13.92 -14.03 11.27
C ALA A 65 14.08 -13.82 9.75
N TRP A 66 13.56 -12.70 9.21
CA TRP A 66 13.35 -12.55 7.78
C TRP A 66 14.08 -11.38 7.12
N ASN A 67 14.53 -10.35 7.87
CA ASN A 67 15.19 -9.21 7.25
C ASN A 67 16.50 -9.66 6.56
N GLY A 68 16.63 -9.36 5.28
CA GLY A 68 17.78 -9.75 4.45
C GLY A 68 17.74 -11.18 3.90
N LYS A 69 16.72 -11.98 4.21
CA LYS A 69 16.55 -13.32 3.61
C LYS A 69 16.30 -13.26 2.10
N ALA A 70 16.30 -14.44 1.46
CA ALA A 70 16.13 -14.59 0.02
C ALA A 70 17.14 -13.74 -0.79
N ASN A 71 18.43 -13.78 -0.44
CA ASN A 71 19.49 -12.96 -1.04
C ASN A 71 19.24 -11.45 -0.94
N GLY A 72 18.69 -10.99 0.18
CA GLY A 72 18.39 -9.56 0.41
C GLY A 72 17.09 -9.07 -0.22
N ARG A 73 16.32 -9.95 -0.86
CA ARG A 73 15.03 -9.57 -1.49
C ARG A 73 13.92 -9.33 -0.48
N ILE A 74 14.00 -9.85 0.74
CA ILE A 74 13.04 -9.61 1.81
C ILE A 74 13.61 -8.56 2.76
N LYS A 75 12.87 -7.47 2.95
CA LYS A 75 13.12 -6.44 3.94
C LYS A 75 11.94 -6.36 4.88
N ILE A 76 12.22 -6.16 6.17
CA ILE A 76 11.18 -6.06 7.18
C ILE A 76 11.08 -4.62 7.66
N LEU A 77 9.87 -4.07 7.59
CA LEU A 77 9.45 -2.77 8.06
C LEU A 77 8.72 -2.90 9.40
N PHE A 78 8.32 -1.79 9.99
CA PHE A 78 7.49 -1.76 11.19
C PHE A 78 6.11 -1.21 10.82
N GLY A 79 5.05 -1.94 11.21
CA GLY A 79 3.68 -1.69 10.77
C GLY A 79 2.72 -1.25 11.86
N PRO A 80 2.89 -0.09 12.54
CA PRO A 80 1.82 0.44 13.37
C PRO A 80 0.58 0.68 12.50
N GLN A 81 -0.59 0.20 12.94
CA GLN A 81 -1.78 0.23 12.10
C GLN A 81 -2.26 1.65 11.80
N GLY A 82 -2.07 2.57 12.73
CA GLY A 82 -2.39 3.99 12.63
C GLY A 82 -2.10 4.68 13.95
N ALA A 83 -2.00 5.99 13.97
CA ALA A 83 -1.74 6.75 15.21
C ALA A 83 -2.86 6.60 16.24
N ASP A 84 -4.08 6.30 15.81
CA ASP A 84 -5.25 6.06 16.65
C ASP A 84 -5.32 4.65 17.24
N PHE A 85 -4.50 3.71 16.77
CA PHE A 85 -4.49 2.32 17.22
C PHE A 85 -3.40 1.98 18.22
N VAL A 86 -2.50 2.90 18.51
CA VAL A 86 -1.39 2.72 19.45
C VAL A 86 -1.21 3.96 20.34
N SER A 87 -0.62 3.78 21.51
CA SER A 87 -0.32 4.92 22.40
C SER A 87 0.88 5.74 21.90
N PRO A 88 1.04 7.01 22.35
CA PRO A 88 2.24 7.82 22.05
C PRO A 88 3.53 7.12 22.47
N GLU A 89 3.53 6.46 23.62
CA GLU A 89 4.66 5.71 24.16
C GLU A 89 5.02 4.54 23.22
N MET A 90 4.03 3.85 22.70
CA MET A 90 4.23 2.76 21.74
C MET A 90 4.78 3.29 20.41
N LEU A 91 4.26 4.42 19.89
CA LEU A 91 4.83 5.09 18.72
C LEU A 91 6.32 5.37 18.89
N LEU A 92 6.71 5.95 20.03
CA LEU A 92 8.11 6.27 20.31
C LEU A 92 8.98 5.01 20.44
N LYS A 93 8.47 3.92 21.02
CA LYS A 93 9.16 2.61 21.05
C LYS A 93 9.39 2.07 19.64
N ILE A 94 8.37 2.13 18.77
CA ILE A 94 8.48 1.70 17.38
C ILE A 94 9.53 2.56 16.65
N GLN A 95 9.49 3.90 16.78
CA GLN A 95 10.45 4.79 16.15
C GLN A 95 11.88 4.49 16.58
N LYS A 96 12.09 4.23 17.87
CA LYS A 96 13.39 3.82 18.39
C LYS A 96 13.87 2.53 17.74
N ALA A 97 13.02 1.50 17.70
CA ALA A 97 13.34 0.21 17.08
C ALA A 97 13.69 0.35 15.59
N VAL A 98 12.99 1.22 14.87
CA VAL A 98 13.25 1.54 13.46
C VAL A 98 14.60 2.21 13.28
N LYS A 99 14.93 3.23 14.09
CA LYS A 99 16.22 3.94 14.03
C LYS A 99 17.40 3.03 14.34
N GLU A 100 17.27 2.17 15.34
CA GLU A 100 18.32 1.20 15.72
C GLU A 100 18.60 0.17 14.62
N ARG A 101 17.62 -0.14 13.77
CA ARG A 101 17.70 -1.16 12.72
C ARG A 101 17.88 -0.60 11.31
N GLY A 102 17.85 0.71 11.14
CA GLY A 102 17.88 1.35 9.82
C GLY A 102 16.70 0.93 8.93
N SER A 103 15.52 0.72 9.53
CA SER A 103 14.31 0.29 8.85
C SER A 103 13.37 1.48 8.60
N LYS A 104 12.13 1.20 8.15
CA LYS A 104 11.08 2.19 7.92
C LYS A 104 9.79 1.81 8.63
N ILE A 105 8.89 2.79 8.73
CA ILE A 105 7.55 2.64 9.29
C ILE A 105 6.55 2.68 8.13
N HIS A 106 5.71 1.67 8.03
CA HIS A 106 4.59 1.59 7.08
C HIS A 106 3.29 1.73 7.88
N MET A 107 2.62 2.86 7.78
CA MET A 107 1.50 3.22 8.66
C MET A 107 0.39 3.94 7.89
N HIS A 108 -0.88 3.61 8.17
CA HIS A 108 -2.01 4.45 7.78
C HIS A 108 -1.91 5.80 8.50
N VAL A 109 -2.09 6.88 7.77
CA VAL A 109 -2.10 8.24 8.31
C VAL A 109 -3.29 8.98 7.74
N GLN A 110 -4.13 9.53 8.61
CA GLN A 110 -5.33 10.29 8.24
C GLN A 110 -6.22 9.55 7.22
N GLN A 111 -6.48 8.27 7.48
CA GLN A 111 -7.45 7.51 6.70
C GLN A 111 -8.87 7.78 7.22
N GLY A 112 -9.55 8.72 6.57
CA GLY A 112 -10.89 9.16 6.93
C GLY A 112 -10.94 9.95 8.25
N ASP A 113 -12.14 10.38 8.63
CA ASP A 113 -12.42 11.20 9.81
C ASP A 113 -12.24 10.46 11.14
N ARG A 114 -12.25 9.13 11.11
CA ARG A 114 -12.10 8.27 12.29
C ARG A 114 -10.82 8.56 13.06
N GLU A 115 -9.67 8.55 12.37
CA GLU A 115 -8.37 8.79 13.01
C GLU A 115 -8.31 10.21 13.56
N THR A 116 -8.74 11.19 12.78
CA THR A 116 -8.83 12.59 13.23
C THR A 116 -9.68 12.71 14.49
N TYR A 117 -10.86 12.09 14.52
CA TYR A 117 -11.71 12.08 15.72
C TYR A 117 -10.97 11.50 16.94
N GLN A 118 -10.38 10.31 16.81
CA GLN A 118 -9.68 9.64 17.92
C GLN A 118 -8.52 10.49 18.47
N ILE A 119 -7.71 11.08 17.60
CA ILE A 119 -6.52 11.87 17.99
C ILE A 119 -6.93 13.23 18.57
N VAL A 120 -7.89 13.92 17.97
CA VAL A 120 -8.38 15.21 18.49
C VAL A 120 -9.01 15.03 19.86
N GLN A 121 -9.86 14.02 20.07
CA GLN A 121 -10.52 13.79 21.36
C GLN A 121 -9.53 13.41 22.47
N ARG A 122 -8.42 12.72 22.14
CA ARG A 122 -7.43 12.29 23.13
C ARG A 122 -6.37 13.34 23.42
N TYR A 123 -5.89 14.04 22.39
CA TYR A 123 -4.66 14.83 22.48
C TYR A 123 -4.86 16.29 22.07
N GLY A 124 -6.07 16.68 21.65
CA GLY A 124 -6.39 18.07 21.26
C GLY A 124 -5.68 18.55 20.00
N LYS A 125 -5.14 17.66 19.18
CA LYS A 125 -4.36 17.94 17.97
C LYS A 125 -4.92 17.16 16.79
N ARG A 126 -4.77 17.67 15.56
CA ARG A 126 -4.98 16.86 14.36
C ARG A 126 -3.84 15.82 14.20
N PRO A 127 -4.05 14.71 13.48
CA PRO A 127 -3.05 13.64 13.38
C PRO A 127 -1.69 14.11 12.90
N THR A 128 -1.62 14.98 11.88
CA THR A 128 -0.35 15.54 11.39
C THR A 128 0.39 16.33 12.46
N GLU A 129 -0.30 17.25 13.18
CA GLU A 129 0.28 18.02 14.27
C GLU A 129 0.73 17.11 15.43
N PHE A 130 -0.05 16.10 15.75
CA PHE A 130 0.29 15.12 16.77
C PHE A 130 1.56 14.35 16.41
N LEU A 131 1.63 13.78 15.21
CA LEU A 131 2.82 13.04 14.75
C LEU A 131 4.05 13.95 14.63
N ASP A 132 3.89 15.20 14.15
CA ASP A 132 5.00 16.17 14.10
C ASP A 132 5.53 16.48 15.51
N SER A 133 4.63 16.65 16.49
CA SER A 133 5.01 16.93 17.89
C SER A 133 5.77 15.78 18.56
N LEU A 134 5.64 14.55 18.06
CA LEU A 134 6.40 13.38 18.47
C LEU A 134 7.72 13.20 17.70
N GLY A 135 7.98 14.06 16.69
CA GLY A 135 9.09 13.88 15.76
C GLY A 135 8.96 12.64 14.88
N TYR A 136 7.72 12.23 14.60
CA TYR A 136 7.40 11.01 13.84
C TYR A 136 7.37 11.25 12.33
N LEU A 137 7.23 12.52 11.90
CA LEU A 137 7.25 12.89 10.50
C LEU A 137 8.68 13.05 10.01
N ASP A 138 9.30 11.98 9.58
CA ASP A 138 10.65 11.98 9.02
C ASP A 138 10.75 11.02 7.81
N GLU A 139 11.93 10.89 7.24
CA GLU A 139 12.20 10.04 6.08
C GLU A 139 11.95 8.54 6.30
N SER A 140 11.85 8.10 7.57
CA SER A 140 11.52 6.72 7.90
C SER A 140 10.04 6.41 7.74
N LEU A 141 9.15 7.41 7.74
CA LEU A 141 7.71 7.23 7.64
C LEU A 141 7.26 7.05 6.19
N ILE A 142 6.50 5.99 5.96
CA ILE A 142 5.69 5.76 4.78
C ILE A 142 4.23 5.98 5.20
N ALA A 143 3.71 7.18 4.89
CA ALA A 143 2.35 7.59 5.22
C ALA A 143 1.38 7.10 4.13
N VAL A 144 0.47 6.21 4.50
CA VAL A 144 -0.49 5.61 3.57
C VAL A 144 -1.82 6.34 3.65
N HIS A 145 -2.42 6.62 2.51
CA HIS A 145 -3.72 7.23 2.24
C HIS A 145 -3.75 8.76 2.31
N LEU A 146 -3.64 9.39 3.48
CA LEU A 146 -3.79 10.84 3.69
C LEU A 146 -5.13 11.39 3.15
N THR A 147 -6.25 10.65 3.33
CA THR A 147 -7.56 11.01 2.75
C THR A 147 -8.23 12.17 3.50
N ASP A 148 -8.05 12.27 4.82
CA ASP A 148 -8.54 13.38 5.66
C ASP A 148 -7.45 14.44 5.93
N CYS A 149 -6.48 14.55 5.03
CA CYS A 149 -5.35 15.47 5.13
C CYS A 149 -5.63 16.76 4.37
N SER A 150 -5.41 17.93 5.00
CA SER A 150 -5.47 19.19 4.29
C SER A 150 -4.25 19.39 3.39
N ASP A 151 -4.34 20.35 2.47
CA ASP A 151 -3.22 20.67 1.58
C ASP A 151 -1.99 21.18 2.37
N GLU A 152 -2.20 21.95 3.46
CA GLU A 152 -1.14 22.42 4.33
C GLU A 152 -0.49 21.27 5.13
N GLU A 153 -1.30 20.34 5.62
CA GLU A 153 -0.81 19.13 6.31
C GLU A 153 0.00 18.25 5.35
N ALA A 154 -0.49 18.04 4.13
CA ALA A 154 0.22 17.28 3.10
C ALA A 154 1.57 17.92 2.75
N ALA A 155 1.61 19.24 2.58
CA ALA A 155 2.84 19.98 2.33
C ALA A 155 3.83 19.91 3.51
N LEU A 156 3.33 19.91 4.75
CA LEU A 156 4.17 19.74 5.95
C LEU A 156 4.79 18.35 5.99
N ILE A 157 4.00 17.29 5.81
CA ILE A 157 4.47 15.89 5.81
C ILE A 157 5.55 15.70 4.73
N ALA A 158 5.31 16.23 3.52
CA ALA A 158 6.27 16.19 2.43
C ALA A 158 7.60 16.88 2.78
N LYS A 159 7.54 18.09 3.36
CA LYS A 159 8.73 18.85 3.79
C LYS A 159 9.51 18.19 4.91
N ARG A 160 8.87 17.36 5.74
CA ARG A 160 9.52 16.56 6.78
C ARG A 160 10.27 15.34 6.22
N GLY A 161 10.08 15.00 4.94
CA GLY A 161 10.78 13.93 4.25
C GLY A 161 10.05 12.59 4.23
N ALA A 162 8.86 12.47 4.82
CA ALA A 162 8.05 11.27 4.72
C ALA A 162 7.65 10.99 3.27
N SER A 163 7.47 9.72 2.92
CA SER A 163 6.89 9.32 1.63
C SER A 163 5.39 9.06 1.77
N MET A 164 4.63 9.34 0.72
CA MET A 164 3.20 9.06 0.65
C MET A 164 2.94 7.84 -0.24
N ILE A 165 2.05 6.93 0.18
CA ILE A 165 1.47 5.91 -0.68
C ILE A 165 -0.01 6.22 -0.89
N VAL A 166 -0.42 6.27 -2.16
CA VAL A 166 -1.82 6.46 -2.55
C VAL A 166 -2.38 5.17 -3.13
N ASN A 167 -3.62 4.85 -2.74
CA ASN A 167 -4.35 3.65 -3.18
C ASN A 167 -5.65 4.08 -3.88
N PRO A 168 -5.58 4.63 -5.10
CA PRO A 168 -6.71 5.33 -5.71
C PRO A 168 -7.97 4.48 -5.83
N GLY A 169 -7.83 3.21 -6.22
CA GLY A 169 -8.98 2.30 -6.35
C GLY A 169 -9.68 2.06 -5.03
N SER A 170 -8.92 1.78 -3.96
CA SER A 170 -9.46 1.54 -2.62
C SER A 170 -10.14 2.77 -2.04
N ILE A 171 -9.46 3.91 -2.00
CA ILE A 171 -10.03 5.14 -1.44
C ILE A 171 -11.22 5.66 -2.25
N GLY A 172 -11.26 5.38 -3.56
CA GLY A 172 -12.42 5.67 -4.40
C GLY A 172 -13.66 4.86 -4.00
N ILE A 173 -13.48 3.62 -3.55
CA ILE A 173 -14.56 2.73 -3.11
C ILE A 173 -14.95 3.00 -1.65
N ILE A 174 -13.98 3.13 -0.75
CA ILE A 174 -14.23 3.20 0.70
C ILE A 174 -14.59 4.62 1.13
N ASP A 175 -13.81 5.62 0.71
CA ASP A 175 -13.91 6.99 1.22
C ASP A 175 -14.59 7.94 0.22
N GLY A 176 -14.57 7.63 -1.09
CA GLY A 176 -15.08 8.52 -2.14
C GLY A 176 -14.29 9.83 -2.27
N ILE A 177 -13.03 9.84 -1.84
CA ILE A 177 -12.18 11.03 -1.72
C ILE A 177 -10.93 10.86 -2.58
N VAL A 178 -10.38 11.96 -3.06
CA VAL A 178 -9.06 12.01 -3.71
C VAL A 178 -8.10 12.74 -2.78
N CYS A 179 -7.10 12.02 -2.28
CA CYS A 179 -6.08 12.56 -1.38
C CYS A 179 -5.24 13.68 -2.04
N PRO A 180 -4.53 14.55 -1.27
CA PRO A 180 -3.79 15.71 -1.77
C PRO A 180 -2.42 15.32 -2.37
N SER A 181 -2.36 14.26 -3.20
CA SER A 181 -1.11 13.73 -3.76
C SER A 181 -0.38 14.72 -4.67
N VAL A 182 -1.12 15.58 -5.37
CA VAL A 182 -0.53 16.63 -6.23
C VAL A 182 0.18 17.68 -5.38
N VAL A 183 -0.49 18.18 -4.35
CA VAL A 183 0.10 19.14 -3.40
C VAL A 183 1.32 18.57 -2.70
N PHE A 184 1.24 17.30 -2.29
CA PHE A 184 2.37 16.58 -1.68
C PHE A 184 3.60 16.56 -2.61
N GLN A 185 3.40 16.28 -3.90
CA GLN A 185 4.48 16.29 -4.89
C GLN A 185 5.00 17.70 -5.19
N GLU A 186 4.12 18.70 -5.27
CA GLU A 186 4.50 20.11 -5.48
C GLU A 186 5.33 20.65 -4.31
N ALA A 187 5.09 20.15 -3.09
CA ALA A 187 5.91 20.44 -1.92
C ALA A 187 7.27 19.68 -1.90
N GLY A 188 7.58 18.91 -2.94
CA GLY A 188 8.83 18.14 -3.07
C GLY A 188 8.77 16.72 -2.50
N GLY A 189 7.60 16.26 -2.06
CA GLY A 189 7.41 14.94 -1.48
C GLY A 189 7.40 13.80 -2.50
N ASN A 190 7.80 12.62 -2.06
CA ASN A 190 7.79 11.41 -2.87
C ASN A 190 6.46 10.67 -2.72
N VAL A 191 5.75 10.42 -3.84
CA VAL A 191 4.47 9.72 -3.85
C VAL A 191 4.57 8.42 -4.63
N ALA A 192 4.17 7.33 -4.01
CA ALA A 192 4.12 5.99 -4.58
C ALA A 192 2.67 5.50 -4.77
N LEU A 193 2.50 4.44 -5.57
CA LEU A 193 1.21 3.76 -5.78
C LEU A 193 1.15 2.45 -5.00
N GLY A 194 0.01 2.21 -4.38
CA GLY A 194 -0.42 0.93 -3.84
C GLY A 194 -1.81 0.56 -4.33
N SER A 195 -2.24 -0.67 -4.04
CA SER A 195 -3.58 -1.17 -4.36
C SER A 195 -4.46 -1.37 -3.13
N ASP A 196 -3.86 -1.31 -1.93
CA ASP A 196 -4.53 -1.63 -0.67
C ASP A 196 -5.02 -3.11 -0.61
N GLN A 197 -5.78 -3.45 0.41
CA GLN A 197 -6.30 -4.80 0.64
C GLN A 197 -7.36 -5.22 -0.39
N ALA A 198 -7.45 -6.53 -0.66
CA ALA A 198 -8.42 -7.06 -1.62
C ALA A 198 -9.88 -6.68 -1.31
N PRO A 199 -10.38 -6.73 -0.06
CA PRO A 199 -11.76 -6.29 0.25
C PRO A 199 -12.03 -4.81 -0.02
N GLY A 200 -11.00 -3.95 0.05
CA GLY A 200 -11.15 -2.51 -0.17
C GLY A 200 -11.10 -2.09 -1.63
N ASN A 201 -10.33 -2.82 -2.46
CA ASN A 201 -10.11 -2.45 -3.86
C ASN A 201 -10.74 -3.44 -4.86
N ASN A 202 -10.86 -4.71 -4.50
CA ASN A 202 -11.21 -5.81 -5.41
C ASN A 202 -10.25 -5.98 -6.61
N CYS A 203 -9.14 -5.24 -6.67
CA CYS A 203 -8.23 -5.25 -7.82
C CYS A 203 -6.78 -4.99 -7.37
N HIS A 204 -5.97 -6.05 -7.26
CA HIS A 204 -4.53 -5.95 -6.97
C HIS A 204 -3.73 -5.73 -8.26
N ASN A 205 -3.97 -4.62 -8.95
CA ASN A 205 -3.35 -4.32 -10.24
C ASN A 205 -2.82 -2.89 -10.30
N ILE A 206 -1.52 -2.74 -10.16
CA ILE A 206 -0.84 -1.42 -10.20
C ILE A 206 -1.02 -0.70 -11.54
N ILE A 207 -1.20 -1.42 -12.65
CA ILE A 207 -1.49 -0.78 -13.95
C ILE A 207 -2.85 -0.10 -13.90
N ASN A 208 -3.84 -0.72 -13.28
CA ASN A 208 -5.14 -0.09 -13.03
C ASN A 208 -5.03 1.12 -12.09
N GLU A 209 -4.21 1.02 -11.05
CA GLU A 209 -4.00 2.15 -10.11
C GLU A 209 -3.31 3.34 -10.78
N MET A 210 -2.41 3.12 -11.75
CA MET A 210 -1.86 4.21 -12.56
C MET A 210 -2.94 4.99 -13.30
N LYS A 211 -3.91 4.30 -13.89
CA LYS A 211 -5.07 4.93 -14.54
C LYS A 211 -5.93 5.71 -13.56
N ASN A 212 -6.27 5.08 -12.42
CA ASN A 212 -7.12 5.67 -11.40
C ASN A 212 -6.51 6.96 -10.82
N VAL A 213 -5.23 6.97 -10.47
CA VAL A 213 -4.58 8.17 -9.93
C VAL A 213 -4.57 9.31 -10.94
N CYS A 214 -4.37 9.03 -12.23
CA CYS A 214 -4.46 10.03 -13.27
C CYS A 214 -5.87 10.62 -13.40
N LEU A 215 -6.88 9.77 -13.51
CA LEU A 215 -8.25 10.18 -13.75
C LEU A 215 -8.84 10.94 -12.54
N PHE A 216 -8.65 10.42 -11.34
CA PHE A 216 -9.23 11.03 -10.13
C PHE A 216 -8.64 12.41 -9.85
N ASN A 217 -7.33 12.59 -10.02
CA ASN A 217 -6.72 13.90 -9.86
C ASN A 217 -7.18 14.89 -10.95
N LYS A 218 -7.28 14.45 -12.23
CA LYS A 218 -7.82 15.31 -13.30
C LYS A 218 -9.25 15.78 -13.02
N ILE A 219 -10.09 14.91 -12.46
CA ILE A 219 -11.47 15.23 -12.07
C ILE A 219 -11.47 16.18 -10.87
N LYS A 220 -10.70 15.87 -9.81
CA LYS A 220 -10.61 16.71 -8.60
C LYS A 220 -10.22 18.14 -8.92
N TYR A 221 -9.20 18.33 -9.75
CA TYR A 221 -8.66 19.65 -10.09
C TYR A 221 -9.26 20.25 -11.36
N GLN A 222 -10.19 19.55 -12.04
CA GLN A 222 -10.78 19.96 -13.33
C GLN A 222 -9.72 20.40 -14.36
N ASN A 223 -8.57 19.69 -14.35
CA ASN A 223 -7.42 20.00 -15.18
C ASN A 223 -6.90 18.72 -15.87
N PRO A 224 -7.01 18.62 -17.23
CA PRO A 224 -6.57 17.43 -17.97
C PRO A 224 -5.03 17.28 -18.03
N GLU A 225 -4.26 18.31 -17.70
CA GLU A 225 -2.79 18.28 -17.75
C GLU A 225 -2.17 17.78 -16.45
N ILE A 226 -2.90 17.82 -15.33
CA ILE A 226 -2.41 17.38 -14.04
C ILE A 226 -2.24 15.85 -14.01
N MET A 227 -1.29 15.35 -13.26
CA MET A 227 -0.97 13.92 -13.14
C MET A 227 -0.88 13.21 -14.52
N PRO A 228 0.09 13.57 -15.38
CA PRO A 228 0.26 12.93 -16.67
C PRO A 228 0.71 11.46 -16.53
N ALA A 229 0.47 10.66 -17.57
CA ALA A 229 0.71 9.21 -17.56
C ALA A 229 2.12 8.80 -17.12
N TRP A 230 3.16 9.50 -17.61
CA TRP A 230 4.54 9.20 -17.23
C TRP A 230 4.82 9.44 -15.74
N LYS A 231 4.09 10.35 -15.11
CA LYS A 231 4.20 10.58 -13.66
C LYS A 231 3.64 9.41 -12.87
N ALA A 232 2.47 8.89 -13.26
CA ALA A 232 1.91 7.68 -12.67
C ALA A 232 2.84 6.46 -12.85
N LEU A 233 3.50 6.34 -14.02
CA LEU A 233 4.49 5.30 -14.23
C LEU A 233 5.69 5.43 -13.27
N ARG A 234 6.17 6.64 -13.00
CA ARG A 234 7.24 6.88 -12.00
C ARG A 234 6.79 6.50 -10.59
N MET A 235 5.55 6.83 -10.21
CA MET A 235 4.97 6.44 -8.92
C MET A 235 4.89 4.93 -8.75
N ALA A 236 4.63 4.20 -9.84
CA ALA A 236 4.60 2.73 -9.85
C ALA A 236 5.98 2.07 -9.95
N THR A 237 7.05 2.84 -10.16
CA THR A 237 8.42 2.34 -10.37
C THR A 237 9.41 3.00 -9.42
N ILE A 238 10.21 3.97 -9.88
CA ILE A 238 11.30 4.56 -9.10
C ILE A 238 10.83 5.31 -7.85
N GLU A 239 9.69 6.02 -7.91
CA GLU A 239 9.14 6.72 -6.73
C GLU A 239 8.59 5.71 -5.71
N GLY A 240 7.98 4.61 -6.19
CA GLY A 240 7.62 3.47 -5.35
C GLY A 240 8.83 2.85 -4.65
N ALA A 241 9.89 2.58 -5.40
CA ALA A 241 11.14 2.04 -4.84
C ALA A 241 11.77 2.99 -3.80
N ARG A 242 11.76 4.31 -4.03
CA ARG A 242 12.26 5.31 -3.07
C ARG A 242 11.44 5.32 -1.78
N ALA A 243 10.12 5.25 -1.88
CA ALA A 243 9.23 5.24 -0.71
C ALA A 243 9.58 4.12 0.25
N ILE A 244 9.83 2.93 -0.27
CA ILE A 244 10.17 1.74 0.53
C ILE A 244 11.67 1.57 0.81
N GLY A 245 12.50 2.59 0.49
CA GLY A 245 13.95 2.58 0.78
C GLY A 245 14.79 1.73 -0.17
N LEU A 246 14.29 1.44 -1.38
CA LEU A 246 14.98 0.62 -2.39
C LEU A 246 15.35 1.41 -3.67
N GLY A 247 15.25 2.74 -3.66
CA GLY A 247 15.46 3.58 -4.84
C GLY A 247 16.85 3.44 -5.48
N ASP A 248 17.89 3.15 -4.68
CA ASP A 248 19.25 2.92 -5.16
C ASP A 248 19.47 1.48 -5.66
N THR A 249 18.54 0.58 -5.35
CA THR A 249 18.64 -0.85 -5.65
C THR A 249 17.80 -1.26 -6.85
N VAL A 250 16.56 -0.76 -6.94
CA VAL A 250 15.57 -1.12 -7.98
C VAL A 250 14.73 0.09 -8.39
N GLY A 251 13.73 -0.11 -9.24
CA GLY A 251 12.75 0.91 -9.67
C GLY A 251 13.11 1.65 -10.94
N SER A 252 14.31 1.45 -11.47
CA SER A 252 14.77 1.94 -12.79
C SER A 252 15.81 0.99 -13.38
N LEU A 253 15.92 1.01 -14.70
CA LEU A 253 16.93 0.23 -15.45
C LEU A 253 18.20 1.06 -15.58
N GLU A 254 19.10 0.92 -14.62
CA GLU A 254 20.37 1.64 -14.55
C GLU A 254 21.51 0.66 -14.23
N ALA A 255 22.70 0.90 -14.77
CA ALA A 255 23.88 0.11 -14.45
C ALA A 255 24.18 0.16 -12.95
N GLY A 256 24.39 -1.00 -12.33
CA GLY A 256 24.65 -1.15 -10.89
C GLY A 256 23.41 -1.43 -10.06
N LYS A 257 22.19 -1.27 -10.57
CA LYS A 257 20.97 -1.72 -9.92
C LYS A 257 20.68 -3.20 -10.17
N GLN A 258 19.89 -3.79 -9.30
CA GLN A 258 19.39 -5.15 -9.48
C GLN A 258 18.37 -5.18 -10.64
N ALA A 259 18.37 -6.28 -11.39
CA ALA A 259 17.54 -6.45 -12.57
C ALA A 259 16.12 -6.90 -12.19
N ASP A 260 15.37 -5.97 -11.59
CA ASP A 260 13.94 -6.09 -11.32
C ASP A 260 13.18 -5.37 -12.43
N PHE A 261 12.53 -6.10 -13.32
CA PHE A 261 11.80 -5.51 -14.44
C PHE A 261 10.65 -6.39 -14.93
N ILE A 262 9.73 -5.77 -15.69
CA ILE A 262 8.70 -6.46 -16.45
C ILE A 262 8.88 -6.11 -17.93
N ALA A 263 8.52 -7.06 -18.82
CA ALA A 263 8.38 -6.80 -20.24
C ALA A 263 6.90 -6.81 -20.61
N ILE A 264 6.50 -5.81 -21.41
CA ILE A 264 5.13 -5.63 -21.89
C ILE A 264 5.06 -6.06 -23.36
N ASP A 265 4.12 -6.93 -23.70
CA ASP A 265 3.80 -7.22 -25.11
C ASP A 265 3.14 -6.00 -25.74
N LEU A 266 3.81 -5.45 -26.75
CA LEU A 266 3.32 -4.28 -27.48
C LEU A 266 2.41 -4.65 -28.66
N ASN A 267 2.35 -5.93 -29.06
CA ASN A 267 1.57 -6.39 -30.19
C ASN A 267 0.17 -6.88 -29.77
N CYS A 268 -0.56 -6.03 -29.09
CA CYS A 268 -1.92 -6.32 -28.63
C CYS A 268 -2.84 -5.10 -28.80
N PRO A 269 -4.17 -5.28 -28.81
CA PRO A 269 -5.13 -4.18 -29.06
C PRO A 269 -5.05 -3.02 -28.07
N SER A 270 -4.68 -3.28 -26.81
CA SER A 270 -4.55 -2.23 -25.78
C SER A 270 -3.31 -1.35 -25.97
N MET A 271 -2.28 -1.85 -26.68
CA MET A 271 -1.03 -1.13 -26.91
C MET A 271 -0.91 -0.53 -28.31
N LEU A 272 -1.65 -1.03 -29.30
CA LEU A 272 -1.58 -0.55 -30.68
C LEU A 272 -2.62 0.54 -30.98
N PRO A 273 -2.33 1.48 -31.93
CA PRO A 273 -1.04 1.69 -32.60
C PRO A 273 -0.03 2.40 -31.70
N ILE A 274 1.27 2.16 -31.96
CA ILE A 274 2.36 2.83 -31.26
C ILE A 274 2.98 3.89 -32.15
N TYR A 275 3.02 5.12 -31.66
CA TYR A 275 3.71 6.25 -32.29
C TYR A 275 5.04 6.49 -31.58
N THR A 276 6.11 6.65 -32.37
CA THR A 276 7.47 6.88 -31.86
C THR A 276 8.00 8.26 -32.24
N TYR A 277 7.46 8.88 -33.27
CA TYR A 277 7.86 10.20 -33.77
C TYR A 277 6.73 10.86 -34.58
N PRO A 278 6.52 12.19 -34.45
CA PRO A 278 7.03 13.06 -33.37
C PRO A 278 6.35 12.82 -32.03
N MET A 279 5.16 12.27 -32.05
CA MET A 279 4.38 11.91 -30.85
C MET A 279 4.88 10.57 -30.30
N ARG A 280 4.74 10.42 -29.00
CA ARG A 280 5.03 9.16 -28.29
C ARG A 280 3.87 8.80 -27.41
N ASN A 281 3.25 7.64 -27.62
CA ASN A 281 2.06 7.20 -26.87
C ASN A 281 2.23 5.89 -26.12
N MET A 282 3.43 5.30 -26.09
CA MET A 282 3.66 4.02 -25.40
C MET A 282 3.28 4.10 -23.91
N VAL A 283 3.74 5.13 -23.20
CA VAL A 283 3.40 5.31 -21.79
C VAL A 283 1.92 5.67 -21.60
N PRO A 284 1.30 6.58 -22.34
CA PRO A 284 -0.16 6.75 -22.32
C PRO A 284 -0.94 5.46 -22.56
N ASN A 285 -0.55 4.64 -23.55
CA ASN A 285 -1.23 3.36 -23.81
C ASN A 285 -1.08 2.40 -22.63
N LEU A 286 0.12 2.29 -22.05
CA LEU A 286 0.34 1.48 -20.84
C LEU A 286 -0.56 1.93 -19.67
N VAL A 287 -0.66 3.24 -19.42
CA VAL A 287 -1.37 3.77 -18.25
C VAL A 287 -2.90 3.79 -18.47
N TYR A 288 -3.37 4.15 -19.67
CA TYR A 288 -4.80 4.35 -19.89
C TYR A 288 -5.51 3.16 -20.55
N SER A 289 -4.79 2.29 -21.29
CA SER A 289 -5.38 1.21 -22.06
C SER A 289 -5.03 -0.18 -21.55
N ALA A 290 -3.78 -0.42 -21.10
CA ALA A 290 -3.35 -1.72 -20.62
C ALA A 290 -4.10 -2.14 -19.35
N ARG A 291 -4.21 -3.45 -19.14
CA ARG A 291 -4.95 -4.07 -18.04
C ARG A 291 -4.10 -4.99 -17.16
N GLY A 292 -2.82 -5.20 -17.55
CA GLY A 292 -1.88 -6.06 -16.85
C GLY A 292 -1.67 -7.43 -17.49
N CYS A 293 -2.61 -7.90 -18.31
CA CYS A 293 -2.44 -9.15 -19.08
C CYS A 293 -1.39 -9.04 -20.19
N GLU A 294 -0.97 -7.84 -20.52
CA GLU A 294 0.11 -7.54 -21.46
C GLU A 294 1.51 -7.82 -20.91
N VAL A 295 1.64 -8.13 -19.61
CA VAL A 295 2.93 -8.49 -19.01
C VAL A 295 3.36 -9.87 -19.50
N ALA A 296 4.32 -9.92 -20.39
CA ALA A 296 4.86 -11.15 -20.96
C ALA A 296 5.96 -11.79 -20.10
N LEU A 297 6.70 -10.96 -19.32
CA LEU A 297 7.80 -11.43 -18.49
C LEU A 297 7.92 -10.58 -17.22
N ALA A 298 8.27 -11.22 -16.10
CA ALA A 298 8.71 -10.56 -14.88
C ALA A 298 10.01 -11.21 -14.39
N ALA A 299 11.01 -10.35 -14.10
CA ALA A 299 12.29 -10.77 -13.54
C ALA A 299 12.55 -10.02 -12.23
N VAL A 300 13.16 -10.70 -11.27
CA VAL A 300 13.58 -10.16 -9.98
C VAL A 300 15.01 -10.59 -9.71
N ASP A 301 15.89 -9.63 -9.43
CA ASP A 301 17.32 -9.87 -9.22
C ASP A 301 17.98 -10.65 -10.38
N GLY A 302 17.50 -10.39 -11.63
CA GLY A 302 17.95 -11.05 -12.86
C GLY A 302 17.35 -12.43 -13.12
N GLU A 303 16.55 -12.95 -12.20
CA GLU A 303 15.89 -14.25 -12.37
C GLU A 303 14.46 -14.05 -12.92
N ILE A 304 14.13 -14.78 -13.98
CA ILE A 304 12.77 -14.78 -14.54
C ILE A 304 11.86 -15.58 -13.61
N ILE A 305 10.89 -14.90 -12.99
CA ILE A 305 9.93 -15.50 -12.06
C ILE A 305 8.56 -15.74 -12.74
N MET A 306 8.28 -15.11 -13.86
CA MET A 306 7.08 -15.34 -14.69
C MET A 306 7.42 -15.08 -16.15
N GLN A 307 6.94 -15.93 -17.05
CA GLN A 307 7.00 -15.77 -18.49
C GLN A 307 5.72 -16.32 -19.15
N ASP A 308 5.16 -15.58 -20.07
CA ASP A 308 3.95 -15.94 -20.85
C ASP A 308 2.79 -16.43 -19.95
N GLY A 309 2.58 -15.70 -18.82
CA GLY A 309 1.55 -16.01 -17.85
C GLY A 309 1.83 -17.20 -16.92
N LYS A 310 3.01 -17.83 -17.02
CA LYS A 310 3.39 -18.97 -16.19
C LYS A 310 4.50 -18.60 -15.21
N PHE A 311 4.30 -18.92 -13.94
CA PHE A 311 5.35 -18.80 -12.94
C PHE A 311 6.39 -19.90 -13.09
N THR A 312 7.67 -19.56 -12.89
CA THR A 312 8.79 -20.50 -13.08
C THR A 312 9.04 -21.38 -11.86
N ARG A 313 8.65 -20.90 -10.67
CA ARG A 313 8.96 -21.58 -9.40
C ARG A 313 7.74 -22.23 -8.72
N ILE A 314 6.53 -21.90 -9.16
CA ILE A 314 5.28 -22.45 -8.62
C ILE A 314 4.32 -22.77 -9.76
N ASN A 315 3.40 -23.72 -9.50
CA ASN A 315 2.24 -23.94 -10.34
C ASN A 315 1.07 -23.10 -9.77
N ALA A 316 0.67 -22.03 -10.46
CA ALA A 316 -0.42 -21.17 -9.99
C ALA A 316 -1.77 -21.88 -9.95
N GLU A 317 -1.99 -22.87 -10.82
CA GLU A 317 -3.25 -23.64 -10.89
C GLU A 317 -3.52 -24.39 -9.57
N ASP A 318 -2.49 -24.88 -8.90
CA ASP A 318 -2.64 -25.58 -7.61
C ASP A 318 -3.20 -24.64 -6.53
N TYR A 319 -2.77 -23.39 -6.52
CA TYR A 319 -3.28 -22.36 -5.60
C TYR A 319 -4.69 -21.93 -5.96
N LEU A 320 -4.97 -21.69 -7.24
CA LEU A 320 -6.31 -21.32 -7.71
C LEU A 320 -7.33 -22.42 -7.40
N ALA A 321 -6.98 -23.69 -7.58
CA ALA A 321 -7.83 -24.82 -7.24
C ALA A 321 -8.14 -24.93 -5.73
N ALA A 322 -7.30 -24.39 -4.89
CA ALA A 322 -7.51 -24.40 -3.45
C ALA A 322 -8.43 -23.28 -2.93
N ILE A 323 -8.59 -22.17 -3.69
CA ILE A 323 -9.35 -21.00 -3.23
C ILE A 323 -10.85 -21.33 -2.96
N PRO A 324 -11.58 -22.08 -3.82
CA PRO A 324 -13.02 -22.29 -3.66
C PRO A 324 -13.44 -22.95 -2.34
N GLN A 325 -12.53 -23.59 -1.61
CA GLN A 325 -12.83 -24.22 -0.33
C GLN A 325 -12.97 -23.25 0.86
N TYR A 326 -12.51 -22.01 0.72
CA TYR A 326 -12.46 -21.05 1.83
C TYR A 326 -13.66 -20.08 1.92
N PRO A 327 -14.27 -19.60 0.82
CA PRO A 327 -15.27 -18.53 0.86
C PRO A 327 -16.45 -18.83 1.78
N ASP A 328 -17.02 -20.03 1.72
CA ASP A 328 -18.18 -20.41 2.52
C ASP A 328 -17.88 -20.43 4.03
N ASP A 329 -16.67 -20.86 4.41
CA ASP A 329 -16.27 -20.85 5.82
C ASP A 329 -16.03 -19.43 6.33
N ILE A 330 -15.38 -18.59 5.54
CA ILE A 330 -15.17 -17.17 5.85
C ILE A 330 -16.51 -16.46 5.96
N GLY A 331 -17.43 -16.67 5.01
CA GLY A 331 -18.76 -16.09 5.01
C GLY A 331 -19.57 -16.48 6.25
N ARG A 332 -19.58 -17.76 6.62
CA ARG A 332 -20.26 -18.21 7.85
C ARG A 332 -19.71 -17.58 9.12
N ARG A 333 -18.40 -17.45 9.24
CA ARG A 333 -17.76 -16.81 10.42
C ARG A 333 -18.02 -15.32 10.50
N ALA A 334 -18.06 -14.63 9.37
CA ALA A 334 -18.28 -13.19 9.29
C ALA A 334 -19.77 -12.80 9.34
N ALA A 335 -20.70 -13.73 9.08
CA ALA A 335 -22.12 -13.45 8.87
C ALA A 335 -22.76 -12.63 10.00
N LYS A 336 -22.47 -12.98 11.27
CA LYS A 336 -23.04 -12.28 12.42
C LYS A 336 -22.65 -10.79 12.41
N GLU A 337 -21.36 -10.50 12.33
CA GLU A 337 -20.82 -9.15 12.33
C GLU A 337 -21.26 -8.36 11.10
N PHE A 338 -21.26 -8.99 9.92
CA PHE A 338 -21.71 -8.40 8.67
C PHE A 338 -23.16 -7.90 8.75
N PHE A 339 -24.06 -8.70 9.35
CA PHE A 339 -25.46 -8.31 9.51
C PHE A 339 -25.71 -7.37 10.68
N GLU A 340 -24.84 -7.35 11.70
CA GLU A 340 -24.89 -6.37 12.80
C GLU A 340 -24.47 -4.97 12.35
N ILE A 341 -23.51 -4.86 11.44
CA ILE A 341 -23.07 -3.59 10.83
C ILE A 341 -24.17 -2.99 9.95
N ASP A 342 -25.03 -3.83 9.36
CA ASP A 342 -26.21 -3.45 8.57
C ASP A 342 -25.92 -2.46 7.43
N GLY A 343 -24.81 -2.64 6.71
CA GLY A 343 -24.49 -1.85 5.55
C GLY A 343 -25.42 -2.14 4.35
N THR A 344 -25.31 -1.31 3.30
CA THR A 344 -26.20 -1.40 2.10
C THR A 344 -26.24 -2.79 1.49
N ASN A 345 -25.11 -3.50 1.43
CA ASN A 345 -25.05 -4.85 0.88
C ASN A 345 -25.80 -5.85 1.76
N ALA A 346 -25.72 -5.73 3.09
CA ALA A 346 -26.48 -6.57 4.02
C ALA A 346 -27.99 -6.38 3.86
N HIS A 347 -28.42 -5.14 3.62
CA HIS A 347 -29.81 -4.81 3.33
C HIS A 347 -30.30 -5.47 2.02
N PHE A 348 -29.53 -5.33 0.93
CA PHE A 348 -29.88 -5.96 -0.35
C PHE A 348 -29.88 -7.49 -0.31
N MET A 349 -28.96 -8.09 0.46
CA MET A 349 -28.95 -9.55 0.67
C MET A 349 -30.18 -10.05 1.43
N ARG A 350 -30.68 -9.31 2.44
CA ARG A 350 -31.92 -9.65 3.15
C ARG A 350 -33.16 -9.56 2.26
N GLU A 351 -33.11 -8.68 1.27
CA GLU A 351 -34.18 -8.48 0.30
C GLU A 351 -34.05 -9.38 -0.95
N ASP A 352 -33.09 -10.29 -0.96
CA ASP A 352 -32.82 -11.21 -2.07
C ASP A 352 -32.52 -10.47 -3.41
N LYS A 353 -31.82 -9.33 -3.31
CA LYS A 353 -31.46 -8.48 -4.45
C LYS A 353 -30.01 -8.61 -4.88
N LEU A 354 -29.18 -9.35 -4.13
CA LEU A 354 -27.78 -9.65 -4.43
C LEU A 354 -27.54 -11.16 -4.33
#